data_d981c83d5a9a0bce187fc170aa55a514
#
_entry.id   d981c83d5a9a0bce187fc170aa55a514
#
_cell.length_a   1.000
_cell.length_b   1.000
_cell.length_c   1.000
_cell.angle_alpha   90.00
_cell.angle_beta   90.00
_cell.angle_gamma   90.00
#
_symmetry.space_group_name_H-M   'P 1'
#
loop_
_entity.id
_entity.type
_entity.pdbx_description
1 polymer ?
#
loop_
_entity_poly.entity_id
_entity_poly.type
_entity_poly.pdbx_seq_one_letter_code
_entity_poly.pdbx_strand_id
1 'polypeptide(L)'
;WGCGEHVHEPLIQSTLITTDLNLEFQNDLATSYECSEDGLTWTFTIRDDVKFTDGEPLTARDVAFTVNGIINSAAAEADLSRVDEAVVIDDTTVELHLNKPFNALLYTLAVMGIVPEHAYGPDYGANPIGSGRYMLEQWDKGQQVILKANPDYYGEPVKMQRVVAVFMEEDASIAAAQAGQVDVAYTSATYYDVVPAGYELLACTSVDSRGVSLPCVPAGTTKSNDGVDYAQGNDVTCDVA
;
A
#
# COMPACT_ATOMS: atom_id res chain seq x y z
N TRP A 1 6.19 1.34 -6.70
CA TRP A 1 6.00 0.63 -5.42
C TRP A 1 6.82 -0.65 -5.47
N GLY A 2 8.04 -0.67 -5.53
CA GLY A 2 8.73 -1.93 -5.76
C GLY A 2 9.29 -2.59 -4.53
N CYS A 3 9.15 -2.05 -3.38
CA CYS A 3 9.70 -2.61 -2.16
C CYS A 3 8.95 -2.05 -0.99
N GLY A 4 8.91 -2.78 0.08
CA GLY A 4 8.20 -2.44 1.29
C GLY A 4 8.51 -1.08 1.90
N GLU A 5 9.45 -0.33 1.34
CA GLU A 5 9.75 1.04 1.74
C GLU A 5 8.55 1.99 1.64
N HIS A 6 7.53 1.59 0.88
CA HIS A 6 6.38 2.42 0.56
C HIS A 6 5.05 1.76 0.90
N VAL A 7 5.07 0.74 1.73
CA VAL A 7 3.84 0.17 2.27
C VAL A 7 3.30 1.14 3.29
N HIS A 8 2.36 1.92 2.85
CA HIS A 8 1.70 2.90 3.68
C HIS A 8 0.21 2.70 3.59
N GLU A 9 -0.44 2.90 4.69
CA GLU A 9 -1.88 3.07 4.70
C GLU A 9 -2.23 4.18 3.70
N PRO A 10 -3.10 3.93 2.71
CA PRO A 10 -3.52 4.95 1.78
C PRO A 10 -4.14 6.12 2.52
N LEU A 11 -3.76 7.35 2.16
CA LEU A 11 -4.32 8.55 2.79
C LEU A 11 -5.57 9.04 2.08
N ILE A 12 -5.67 8.80 0.77
CA ILE A 12 -6.79 9.27 -0.08
C ILE A 12 -7.86 8.20 -0.19
N GLN A 13 -7.47 6.95 -0.39
CA GLN A 13 -8.39 5.81 -0.41
C GLN A 13 -8.47 5.16 0.98
N SER A 14 -9.53 4.40 1.21
CA SER A 14 -9.63 3.47 2.34
C SER A 14 -9.36 2.05 1.87
N THR A 15 -8.98 1.18 2.79
CA THR A 15 -8.71 -0.24 2.55
C THR A 15 -9.79 -1.12 3.17
N LEU A 16 -9.91 -2.39 2.78
CA LEU A 16 -10.84 -3.31 3.45
C LEU A 16 -10.46 -3.52 4.91
N ILE A 17 -9.18 -3.72 5.15
CA ILE A 17 -8.57 -3.90 6.47
C ILE A 17 -7.30 -3.07 6.53
N THR A 18 -6.77 -2.82 7.71
CA THR A 18 -5.49 -2.16 7.93
C THR A 18 -4.66 -2.95 8.93
N THR A 19 -3.50 -2.46 9.31
CA THR A 19 -2.69 -3.01 10.40
C THR A 19 -2.42 -1.95 11.46
N ASP A 20 -2.31 -2.38 12.71
CA ASP A 20 -1.81 -1.52 13.78
C ASP A 20 -0.27 -1.44 13.79
N LEU A 21 0.28 -0.72 14.76
CA LEU A 21 1.74 -0.57 14.92
C LEU A 21 2.47 -1.89 15.29
N ASN A 22 1.74 -2.94 15.65
CA ASN A 22 2.27 -4.28 15.89
C ASN A 22 2.08 -5.21 14.70
N LEU A 23 1.58 -4.69 13.57
CA LEU A 23 1.24 -5.41 12.35
C LEU A 23 0.08 -6.40 12.51
N GLU A 24 -0.77 -6.19 13.52
CA GLU A 24 -1.99 -6.96 13.69
C GLU A 24 -3.11 -6.38 12.83
N PHE A 25 -3.87 -7.23 12.15
CA PHE A 25 -4.94 -6.79 11.27
C PHE A 25 -6.09 -6.14 12.05
N GLN A 26 -6.53 -5.02 11.55
CA GLN A 26 -7.65 -4.25 12.05
C GLN A 26 -8.68 -4.07 10.93
N ASN A 27 -9.96 -4.01 11.30
CA ASN A 27 -11.02 -3.65 10.36
C ASN A 27 -10.89 -2.17 9.96
N ASP A 28 -11.19 -1.86 8.69
CA ASP A 28 -11.32 -0.50 8.18
C ASP A 28 -12.66 -0.36 7.46
N LEU A 29 -12.73 -0.52 6.13
CA LEU A 29 -14.03 -0.61 5.43
C LEU A 29 -14.79 -1.89 5.80
N ALA A 30 -14.09 -3.01 5.96
CA ALA A 30 -14.72 -4.23 6.43
C ALA A 30 -15.10 -4.14 7.91
N THR A 31 -16.32 -4.51 8.25
CA THR A 31 -16.79 -4.69 9.62
C THR A 31 -16.52 -6.10 10.11
N SER A 32 -16.49 -7.06 9.20
CA SER A 32 -16.09 -8.45 9.46
C SER A 32 -15.62 -9.12 8.18
N TYR A 33 -14.86 -10.19 8.35
CA TYR A 33 -14.49 -11.07 7.25
C TYR A 33 -14.35 -12.51 7.75
N GLU A 34 -14.57 -13.45 6.86
CA GLU A 34 -14.41 -14.87 7.12
C GLU A 34 -13.83 -15.60 5.91
N CYS A 35 -13.15 -16.70 6.18
CA CYS A 35 -12.60 -17.57 5.15
C CYS A 35 -13.28 -18.93 5.22
N SER A 36 -13.66 -19.49 4.08
CA SER A 36 -14.20 -20.83 3.98
C SER A 36 -13.20 -21.90 4.50
N GLU A 37 -13.71 -23.06 4.91
CA GLU A 37 -12.88 -24.14 5.46
C GLU A 37 -11.79 -24.64 4.48
N ASP A 38 -12.06 -24.57 3.17
CA ASP A 38 -11.11 -24.94 2.12
C ASP A 38 -10.12 -23.82 1.77
N GLY A 39 -10.29 -22.61 2.35
CA GLY A 39 -9.42 -21.46 2.13
C GLY A 39 -9.59 -20.81 0.75
N LEU A 40 -10.67 -21.11 0.03
CA LEU A 40 -10.88 -20.66 -1.36
C LEU A 40 -11.86 -19.50 -1.51
N THR A 41 -12.63 -19.19 -0.47
CA THR A 41 -13.58 -18.07 -0.51
C THR A 41 -13.39 -17.21 0.73
N TRP A 42 -13.16 -15.92 0.51
CA TRP A 42 -13.14 -14.90 1.57
C TRP A 42 -14.34 -14.00 1.41
N THR A 43 -15.20 -13.96 2.43
CA THR A 43 -16.40 -13.11 2.46
C THR A 43 -16.13 -11.91 3.34
N PHE A 44 -16.29 -10.70 2.81
CA PHE A 44 -16.15 -9.44 3.54
C PHE A 44 -17.50 -8.76 3.64
N THR A 45 -17.87 -8.35 4.85
CA THR A 45 -18.99 -7.44 5.09
C THR A 45 -18.43 -6.06 5.33
N ILE A 46 -18.84 -5.07 4.55
CA ILE A 46 -18.35 -3.71 4.62
C ILE A 46 -19.38 -2.77 5.28
N ARG A 47 -18.90 -1.60 5.69
CA ARG A 47 -19.73 -0.51 6.23
C ARG A 47 -20.70 0.00 5.16
N ASP A 48 -21.84 0.53 5.59
CA ASP A 48 -22.86 1.15 4.76
C ASP A 48 -22.95 2.68 4.91
N ASP A 49 -22.08 3.25 5.76
CA ASP A 49 -22.07 4.68 6.11
C ASP A 49 -20.90 5.45 5.46
N VAL A 50 -20.12 4.80 4.57
CA VAL A 50 -18.94 5.40 3.92
C VAL A 50 -19.32 6.07 2.61
N LYS A 51 -18.76 7.26 2.38
CA LYS A 51 -18.89 7.99 1.12
C LYS A 51 -17.53 8.34 0.55
N PHE A 52 -17.47 8.40 -0.76
CA PHE A 52 -16.36 9.04 -1.45
C PHE A 52 -16.42 10.57 -1.27
N THR A 53 -15.30 11.24 -1.55
CA THR A 53 -15.17 12.70 -1.37
C THR A 53 -16.02 13.54 -2.33
N ASP A 54 -16.65 12.93 -3.31
CA ASP A 54 -17.68 13.55 -4.18
C ASP A 54 -19.12 13.34 -3.67
N GLY A 55 -19.29 12.58 -2.57
CA GLY A 55 -20.56 12.35 -1.91
C GLY A 55 -21.27 11.06 -2.29
N GLU A 56 -20.79 10.34 -3.32
CA GLU A 56 -21.36 9.04 -3.71
C GLU A 56 -21.04 7.97 -2.65
N PRO A 57 -21.96 7.04 -2.37
CA PRO A 57 -21.72 5.97 -1.40
C PRO A 57 -20.68 4.97 -1.91
N LEU A 58 -19.82 4.48 -0.99
CA LEU A 58 -18.94 3.35 -1.25
C LEU A 58 -19.70 2.05 -0.96
N THR A 59 -19.68 1.11 -1.89
CA THR A 59 -20.38 -0.16 -1.81
C THR A 59 -19.48 -1.34 -2.14
N ALA A 60 -19.99 -2.56 -1.96
CA ALA A 60 -19.32 -3.79 -2.38
C ALA A 60 -18.98 -3.82 -3.88
N ARG A 61 -19.68 -3.00 -4.71
CA ARG A 61 -19.37 -2.87 -6.15
C ARG A 61 -18.02 -2.23 -6.38
N ASP A 62 -17.68 -1.19 -5.60
CA ASP A 62 -16.38 -0.51 -5.71
C ASP A 62 -15.23 -1.42 -5.29
N VAL A 63 -15.47 -2.27 -4.28
CA VAL A 63 -14.52 -3.30 -3.86
C VAL A 63 -14.30 -4.31 -4.99
N ALA A 64 -15.38 -4.89 -5.53
CA ALA A 64 -15.29 -5.85 -6.62
C ALA A 64 -14.69 -5.23 -7.88
N PHE A 65 -15.04 -4.00 -8.22
CA PHE A 65 -14.44 -3.26 -9.33
C PHE A 65 -12.93 -3.11 -9.16
N THR A 66 -12.48 -2.70 -7.97
CA THR A 66 -11.05 -2.52 -7.66
C THR A 66 -10.30 -3.84 -7.79
N VAL A 67 -10.76 -4.90 -7.13
CA VAL A 67 -10.12 -6.21 -7.16
C VAL A 67 -10.06 -6.78 -8.57
N ASN A 68 -11.19 -6.80 -9.28
CA ASN A 68 -11.25 -7.34 -10.65
C ASN A 68 -10.44 -6.49 -11.64
N GLY A 69 -10.36 -5.16 -11.42
CA GLY A 69 -9.50 -4.27 -12.20
C GLY A 69 -8.03 -4.62 -12.04
N ILE A 70 -7.57 -4.91 -10.82
CA ILE A 70 -6.20 -5.31 -10.52
C ILE A 70 -5.88 -6.68 -11.13
N ILE A 71 -6.73 -7.68 -10.94
CA ILE A 71 -6.54 -9.02 -11.51
C ILE A 71 -6.35 -8.98 -13.03
N ASN A 72 -7.09 -8.11 -13.71
CA ASN A 72 -7.02 -7.96 -15.17
C ASN A 72 -5.95 -6.98 -15.66
N SER A 73 -5.17 -6.38 -14.76
CA SER A 73 -4.13 -5.40 -15.09
C SER A 73 -2.75 -6.03 -15.16
N ALA A 74 -2.06 -5.86 -16.28
CA ALA A 74 -0.66 -6.27 -16.42
C ALA A 74 0.32 -5.38 -15.63
N ALA A 75 -0.13 -4.22 -15.14
CA ALA A 75 0.68 -3.24 -14.42
C ALA A 75 0.36 -3.18 -12.91
N ALA A 76 -0.45 -4.11 -12.40
CA ALA A 76 -0.82 -4.12 -11.00
C ALA A 76 0.34 -4.56 -10.10
N GLU A 77 0.54 -3.82 -9.04
CA GLU A 77 1.59 -4.09 -8.04
C GLU A 77 1.08 -4.92 -6.86
N ALA A 78 -0.23 -4.95 -6.63
CA ALA A 78 -0.84 -5.78 -5.62
C ALA A 78 -0.85 -7.25 -6.05
N ASP A 79 -0.33 -8.15 -5.21
CA ASP A 79 -0.34 -9.59 -5.51
C ASP A 79 -1.73 -10.18 -5.26
N LEU A 80 -2.53 -10.22 -6.30
CA LEU A 80 -3.80 -10.92 -6.38
C LEU A 80 -3.75 -12.14 -7.30
N SER A 81 -2.56 -12.69 -7.56
CA SER A 81 -2.35 -13.84 -8.47
C SER A 81 -3.10 -15.12 -8.06
N ARG A 82 -3.59 -15.17 -6.84
CA ARG A 82 -4.40 -16.29 -6.31
C ARG A 82 -5.89 -16.00 -6.29
N VAL A 83 -6.31 -14.79 -6.60
CA VAL A 83 -7.72 -14.40 -6.67
C VAL A 83 -8.17 -14.51 -8.12
N ASP A 84 -9.22 -15.30 -8.36
CA ASP A 84 -9.80 -15.47 -9.68
C ASP A 84 -10.81 -14.35 -9.99
N GLU A 85 -11.63 -14.00 -8.99
CA GLU A 85 -12.64 -12.97 -9.13
C GLU A 85 -13.11 -12.43 -7.77
N ALA A 86 -13.69 -11.23 -7.80
CA ALA A 86 -14.49 -10.66 -6.72
C ALA A 86 -15.95 -10.58 -7.15
N VAL A 87 -16.85 -11.13 -6.33
CA VAL A 87 -18.29 -11.24 -6.61
C VAL A 87 -19.08 -10.41 -5.62
N VAL A 88 -19.93 -9.53 -6.12
CA VAL A 88 -20.87 -8.76 -5.29
C VAL A 88 -22.05 -9.64 -4.90
N ILE A 89 -22.28 -9.81 -3.61
CA ILE A 89 -23.43 -10.54 -3.09
C ILE A 89 -24.60 -9.57 -2.85
N ASP A 90 -24.31 -8.44 -2.21
CA ASP A 90 -25.23 -7.32 -2.02
C ASP A 90 -24.43 -6.02 -1.87
N ASP A 91 -25.08 -4.91 -1.51
CA ASP A 91 -24.43 -3.60 -1.43
C ASP A 91 -23.31 -3.52 -0.36
N THR A 92 -23.33 -4.44 0.62
CA THR A 92 -22.38 -4.47 1.74
C THR A 92 -21.57 -5.75 1.83
N THR A 93 -21.79 -6.71 0.94
CA THR A 93 -21.14 -8.02 0.99
C THR A 93 -20.45 -8.35 -0.32
N VAL A 94 -19.16 -8.67 -0.25
CA VAL A 94 -18.33 -9.09 -1.38
C VAL A 94 -17.61 -10.39 -1.05
N GLU A 95 -17.53 -11.30 -2.02
CA GLU A 95 -16.73 -12.51 -1.93
C GLU A 95 -15.53 -12.42 -2.87
N LEU A 96 -14.36 -12.85 -2.37
CA LEU A 96 -13.16 -13.06 -3.17
C LEU A 96 -12.97 -14.56 -3.36
N HIS A 97 -13.03 -15.02 -4.60
CA HIS A 97 -12.83 -16.42 -4.95
C HIS A 97 -11.38 -16.66 -5.37
N LEU A 98 -10.74 -17.64 -4.75
CA LEU A 98 -9.33 -17.97 -4.95
C LEU A 98 -9.17 -19.28 -5.69
N ASN A 99 -8.15 -19.40 -6.54
CA ASN A 99 -7.76 -20.66 -7.18
C ASN A 99 -6.89 -21.55 -6.28
N LYS A 100 -6.30 -20.97 -5.22
CA LYS A 100 -5.54 -21.70 -4.19
C LYS A 100 -5.60 -20.91 -2.89
N PRO A 101 -5.54 -21.59 -1.73
CA PRO A 101 -5.42 -20.90 -0.45
C PRO A 101 -4.23 -19.93 -0.43
N PHE A 102 -4.47 -18.72 0.09
CA PHE A 102 -3.47 -17.64 0.10
C PHE A 102 -3.50 -16.88 1.42
N ASN A 103 -2.66 -17.29 2.36
CA ASN A 103 -2.61 -16.68 3.70
C ASN A 103 -2.10 -15.23 3.72
N ALA A 104 -1.37 -14.81 2.68
CA ALA A 104 -0.87 -13.44 2.58
C ALA A 104 -1.90 -12.46 2.00
N LEU A 105 -3.10 -12.92 1.60
CA LEU A 105 -4.14 -12.07 1.02
C LEU A 105 -4.45 -10.84 1.87
N LEU A 106 -4.56 -11.02 3.18
CA LEU A 106 -4.89 -9.92 4.09
C LEU A 106 -3.83 -8.81 4.09
N TYR A 107 -2.54 -9.14 3.94
CA TYR A 107 -1.49 -8.12 3.81
C TYR A 107 -1.63 -7.31 2.52
N THR A 108 -2.00 -7.97 1.41
CA THR A 108 -2.29 -7.28 0.15
C THR A 108 -3.50 -6.34 0.31
N LEU A 109 -4.58 -6.82 0.94
CA LEU A 109 -5.79 -6.03 1.15
C LEU A 109 -5.60 -4.86 2.12
N ALA A 110 -4.65 -4.97 3.07
CA ALA A 110 -4.37 -3.93 4.05
C ALA A 110 -3.70 -2.67 3.44
N VAL A 111 -3.14 -2.80 2.24
CA VAL A 111 -2.49 -1.68 1.53
C VAL A 111 -3.16 -1.33 0.20
N MET A 112 -4.17 -2.09 -0.18
CA MET A 112 -4.89 -1.91 -1.42
C MET A 112 -6.06 -0.93 -1.23
N GLY A 113 -5.89 0.30 -1.69
CA GLY A 113 -6.93 1.32 -1.65
C GLY A 113 -8.10 1.01 -2.59
N ILE A 114 -9.33 1.14 -2.09
CA ILE A 114 -10.54 0.97 -2.88
C ILE A 114 -10.82 2.24 -3.67
N VAL A 115 -11.07 2.08 -4.97
CA VAL A 115 -11.34 3.17 -5.91
C VAL A 115 -12.81 3.17 -6.35
N PRO A 116 -13.40 4.36 -6.63
CA PRO A 116 -14.79 4.46 -7.07
C PRO A 116 -14.97 3.97 -8.51
N GLU A 117 -15.86 3.00 -8.73
CA GLU A 117 -16.21 2.52 -10.08
C GLU A 117 -16.72 3.67 -10.96
N HIS A 118 -17.60 4.52 -10.43
CA HIS A 118 -18.28 5.60 -11.17
C HIS A 118 -17.33 6.71 -11.65
N ALA A 119 -16.19 6.90 -11.00
CA ALA A 119 -15.25 7.99 -11.29
C ALA A 119 -13.88 7.49 -11.75
N TYR A 120 -13.66 6.17 -11.85
CA TYR A 120 -12.38 5.62 -12.29
C TYR A 120 -12.22 5.75 -13.82
N GLY A 121 -11.07 6.32 -14.25
CA GLY A 121 -10.77 6.53 -15.65
C GLY A 121 -9.31 6.95 -15.89
N PRO A 122 -8.93 7.28 -17.13
CA PRO A 122 -7.55 7.60 -17.49
C PRO A 122 -6.92 8.74 -16.68
N ASP A 123 -7.72 9.68 -16.21
CA ASP A 123 -7.25 10.85 -15.44
C ASP A 123 -7.36 10.65 -13.93
N TYR A 124 -7.84 9.49 -13.46
CA TYR A 124 -8.05 9.22 -12.04
C TYR A 124 -6.77 9.41 -11.21
N GLY A 125 -5.63 8.93 -11.71
CA GLY A 125 -4.35 9.05 -11.02
C GLY A 125 -3.89 10.51 -10.81
N ALA A 126 -4.38 11.45 -11.63
CA ALA A 126 -4.08 12.86 -11.49
C ALA A 126 -5.09 13.60 -10.59
N ASN A 127 -6.31 13.09 -10.50
CA ASN A 127 -7.40 13.68 -9.73
C ASN A 127 -8.15 12.58 -8.93
N PRO A 128 -7.51 11.95 -7.96
CA PRO A 128 -8.09 10.84 -7.25
C PRO A 128 -9.27 11.28 -6.37
N ILE A 129 -10.36 10.52 -6.45
CA ILE A 129 -11.49 10.58 -5.55
C ILE A 129 -11.37 9.37 -4.63
N GLY A 130 -11.43 9.57 -3.34
CA GLY A 130 -11.27 8.51 -2.35
C GLY A 130 -12.24 8.64 -1.19
N SER A 131 -12.17 7.71 -0.26
CA SER A 131 -12.95 7.69 0.98
C SER A 131 -12.07 7.85 2.22
N GLY A 132 -10.76 8.06 2.03
CA GLY A 132 -9.78 8.11 3.10
C GLY A 132 -9.78 9.40 3.91
N ARG A 133 -8.80 9.50 4.81
CA ARG A 133 -8.64 10.61 5.77
C ARG A 133 -8.34 11.95 5.12
N TYR A 134 -7.77 11.93 3.91
CA TYR A 134 -7.34 13.11 3.19
C TYR A 134 -7.83 13.11 1.76
N MET A 135 -7.88 14.30 1.18
CA MET A 135 -8.19 14.56 -0.22
C MET A 135 -7.01 15.24 -0.89
N LEU A 136 -6.80 15.00 -2.18
CA LEU A 136 -5.82 15.76 -2.95
C LEU A 136 -6.25 17.22 -3.05
N GLU A 137 -5.38 18.14 -2.63
CA GLU A 137 -5.56 19.58 -2.84
C GLU A 137 -4.77 20.05 -4.05
N GLN A 138 -3.51 19.61 -4.18
CA GLN A 138 -2.61 20.00 -5.26
C GLN A 138 -1.52 18.95 -5.46
N TRP A 139 -1.13 18.73 -6.70
CA TRP A 139 0.01 17.90 -7.03
C TRP A 139 0.95 18.63 -7.98
N ASP A 140 2.09 19.04 -7.47
CA ASP A 140 3.20 19.60 -8.24
C ASP A 140 4.14 18.45 -8.61
N LYS A 141 3.99 17.92 -9.83
CA LYS A 141 4.70 16.71 -10.27
C LYS A 141 6.21 16.82 -10.10
N GLY A 142 6.79 15.85 -9.41
CA GLY A 142 8.22 15.80 -9.10
C GLY A 142 8.68 16.73 -7.97
N GLN A 143 7.77 17.48 -7.32
CA GLN A 143 8.11 18.40 -6.24
C GLN A 143 7.37 18.07 -4.95
N GLN A 144 6.03 18.07 -4.96
CA GLN A 144 5.23 17.88 -3.76
C GLN A 144 3.81 17.44 -4.07
N VAL A 145 3.18 16.81 -3.07
CA VAL A 145 1.73 16.60 -3.00
C VAL A 145 1.19 17.34 -1.78
N ILE A 146 0.11 18.03 -1.96
CA ILE A 146 -0.60 18.74 -0.90
C ILE A 146 -1.94 18.06 -0.69
N LEU A 147 -2.18 17.61 0.53
CA LEU A 147 -3.41 16.97 0.95
C LEU A 147 -4.13 17.84 1.96
N LYS A 148 -5.46 17.85 1.92
CA LYS A 148 -6.33 18.45 2.93
C LYS A 148 -7.18 17.39 3.61
N ALA A 149 -7.54 17.61 4.85
CA ALA A 149 -8.40 16.71 5.60
C ALA A 149 -9.73 16.49 4.88
N ASN A 150 -10.22 15.25 4.87
CA ASN A 150 -11.56 14.91 4.42
C ASN A 150 -12.54 15.19 5.58
N PRO A 151 -13.46 16.17 5.44
CA PRO A 151 -14.39 16.52 6.49
C PRO A 151 -15.46 15.44 6.75
N ASP A 152 -15.69 14.58 5.75
CA ASP A 152 -16.70 13.53 5.76
C ASP A 152 -16.08 12.15 6.01
N TYR A 153 -14.84 12.10 6.52
CA TYR A 153 -14.20 10.83 6.84
C TYR A 153 -14.98 10.08 7.94
N TYR A 154 -15.27 8.82 7.70
CA TYR A 154 -16.11 7.97 8.57
C TYR A 154 -15.42 7.53 9.88
N GLY A 155 -14.12 7.69 9.99
CA GLY A 155 -13.34 7.35 11.20
C GLY A 155 -13.07 8.55 12.09
N GLU A 156 -12.06 8.42 12.95
CA GLU A 156 -11.68 9.52 13.85
C GLU A 156 -11.16 10.73 13.06
N PRO A 157 -11.59 11.95 13.40
CA PRO A 157 -11.13 13.16 12.72
C PRO A 157 -9.62 13.32 12.81
N VAL A 158 -9.00 13.65 11.68
CA VAL A 158 -7.55 13.87 11.63
C VAL A 158 -7.15 15.14 12.36
N LYS A 159 -6.03 15.09 13.07
CA LYS A 159 -5.49 16.25 13.79
C LYS A 159 -4.89 17.30 12.86
N MET A 160 -4.18 16.85 11.81
CA MET A 160 -3.57 17.71 10.80
C MET A 160 -4.57 18.02 9.70
N GLN A 161 -4.93 19.28 9.54
CA GLN A 161 -5.90 19.71 8.53
C GLN A 161 -5.30 19.76 7.12
N ARG A 162 -3.98 19.83 7.02
CA ARG A 162 -3.23 19.89 5.77
C ARG A 162 -1.90 19.18 5.92
N VAL A 163 -1.54 18.37 4.93
CA VAL A 163 -0.26 17.66 4.85
C VAL A 163 0.41 18.04 3.54
N VAL A 164 1.69 18.41 3.61
CA VAL A 164 2.52 18.69 2.43
C VAL A 164 3.62 17.64 2.38
N ALA A 165 3.56 16.73 1.42
CA ALA A 165 4.59 15.73 1.18
C ALA A 165 5.55 16.28 0.11
N VAL A 166 6.74 16.67 0.51
CA VAL A 166 7.78 17.18 -0.38
C VAL A 166 8.66 16.01 -0.82
N PHE A 167 8.90 15.89 -2.12
CA PHE A 167 9.73 14.81 -2.68
C PHE A 167 11.20 15.23 -2.65
N MET A 168 12.01 14.49 -1.92
CA MET A 168 13.44 14.72 -1.82
C MET A 168 14.19 13.43 -1.45
N GLU A 169 15.46 13.37 -1.77
CA GLU A 169 16.34 12.28 -1.38
C GLU A 169 16.62 12.31 0.14
N GLU A 170 17.03 11.17 0.71
CA GLU A 170 17.26 11.02 2.15
C GLU A 170 18.20 12.09 2.73
N ASP A 171 19.33 12.35 2.08
CA ASP A 171 20.30 13.36 2.51
C ASP A 171 19.68 14.76 2.59
N ALA A 172 18.86 15.10 1.59
CA ALA A 172 18.14 16.37 1.55
C ALA A 172 17.04 16.43 2.61
N SER A 173 16.37 15.31 2.89
CA SER A 173 15.35 15.20 3.94
C SER A 173 15.94 15.48 5.33
N ILE A 174 17.08 14.87 5.64
CA ILE A 174 17.81 15.13 6.90
C ILE A 174 18.29 16.59 6.98
N ALA A 175 18.85 17.14 5.89
CA ALA A 175 19.28 18.53 5.86
C ALA A 175 18.11 19.50 6.06
N ALA A 176 16.95 19.21 5.46
CA ALA A 176 15.72 20.00 5.64
C ALA A 176 15.21 19.95 7.09
N ALA A 177 15.28 18.80 7.75
CA ALA A 177 14.97 18.66 9.17
C ALA A 177 15.94 19.45 10.05
N GLN A 178 17.25 19.37 9.78
CA GLN A 178 18.26 20.17 10.50
C GLN A 178 18.04 21.67 10.33
N ALA A 179 17.54 22.10 9.19
CA ALA A 179 17.20 23.50 8.90
C ALA A 179 15.80 23.90 9.44
N GLY A 180 15.03 22.99 10.04
CA GLY A 180 13.66 23.25 10.53
C GLY A 180 12.65 23.52 9.40
N GLN A 181 12.87 22.98 8.22
CA GLN A 181 12.01 23.20 7.05
C GLN A 181 10.90 22.15 6.89
N VAL A 182 11.02 21.03 7.58
CA VAL A 182 10.02 19.96 7.60
C VAL A 182 9.71 19.53 9.02
N ASP A 183 8.49 19.09 9.29
CA ASP A 183 8.07 18.60 10.60
C ASP A 183 8.39 17.12 10.79
N VAL A 184 8.41 16.37 9.70
CA VAL A 184 8.71 14.93 9.63
C VAL A 184 9.72 14.70 8.52
N ALA A 185 10.81 14.00 8.82
CA ALA A 185 11.76 13.52 7.84
C ALA A 185 11.73 12.00 7.81
N TYR A 186 11.43 11.41 6.66
CA TYR A 186 11.62 9.98 6.45
C TYR A 186 13.09 9.69 6.18
N THR A 187 13.62 8.65 6.81
CA THR A 187 15.03 8.27 6.66
C THR A 187 15.22 6.76 6.82
N SER A 188 16.29 6.24 6.24
CA SER A 188 16.72 4.87 6.43
C SER A 188 17.54 4.68 7.69
N ALA A 189 17.85 3.42 8.02
CA ALA A 189 18.71 3.06 9.15
C ALA A 189 20.13 3.67 9.06
N THR A 190 20.54 4.16 7.90
CA THR A 190 21.85 4.85 7.71
C THR A 190 21.97 6.11 8.55
N TYR A 191 20.85 6.78 8.82
CA TYR A 191 20.80 8.03 9.58
C TYR A 191 20.31 7.84 11.02
N TYR A 192 20.28 6.60 11.52
CA TYR A 192 19.79 6.31 12.86
C TYR A 192 20.41 7.17 13.97
N ASP A 193 21.72 7.44 13.88
CA ASP A 193 22.46 8.22 14.86
C ASP A 193 22.41 9.75 14.60
N VAL A 194 21.72 10.18 13.54
CA VAL A 194 21.63 11.59 13.13
C VAL A 194 20.23 12.12 13.40
N VAL A 195 19.95 12.47 14.67
CA VAL A 195 18.67 13.09 15.04
C VAL A 195 18.87 14.59 15.18
N PRO A 196 18.22 15.41 14.32
CA PRO A 196 18.34 16.88 14.42
C PRO A 196 17.79 17.41 15.74
N ALA A 197 18.32 18.54 16.21
CA ALA A 197 17.86 19.15 17.44
C ALA A 197 16.37 19.52 17.35
N GLY A 198 15.59 19.09 18.35
CA GLY A 198 14.14 19.32 18.40
C GLY A 198 13.30 18.23 17.73
N TYR A 199 13.93 17.22 17.13
CA TYR A 199 13.24 16.05 16.57
C TYR A 199 13.40 14.84 17.48
N GLU A 200 12.47 13.91 17.34
CA GLU A 200 12.50 12.61 17.97
C GLU A 200 12.57 11.52 16.90
N LEU A 201 13.38 10.48 17.14
CA LEU A 201 13.45 9.31 16.27
C LEU A 201 12.28 8.38 16.57
N LEU A 202 11.41 8.17 15.57
CA LEU A 202 10.36 7.18 15.61
C LEU A 202 10.79 5.94 14.83
N ALA A 203 11.12 4.87 15.53
CA ALA A 203 11.42 3.58 14.93
C ALA A 203 10.12 2.76 14.79
N CYS A 204 9.71 2.49 13.56
CA CYS A 204 8.52 1.71 13.27
C CYS A 204 8.92 0.27 12.92
N THR A 205 8.18 -0.70 13.45
CA THR A 205 8.29 -2.10 13.02
C THR A 205 7.74 -2.23 11.61
N SER A 206 8.46 -2.93 10.75
CA SER A 206 8.01 -3.24 9.39
C SER A 206 8.20 -4.73 9.08
N VAL A 207 7.53 -5.20 8.02
CA VAL A 207 7.71 -6.55 7.48
C VAL A 207 8.90 -6.65 6.54
N ASP A 208 9.58 -5.54 6.29
CA ASP A 208 10.74 -5.49 5.41
C ASP A 208 11.93 -6.23 5.95
N SER A 209 12.64 -6.86 5.05
CA SER A 209 13.90 -7.55 5.33
C SER A 209 15.03 -6.91 4.52
N ARG A 210 16.04 -6.42 5.19
CA ARG A 210 17.27 -5.93 4.55
C ARG A 210 18.39 -6.91 4.74
N GLY A 211 19.07 -7.26 3.68
CA GLY A 211 20.16 -8.23 3.74
C GLY A 211 21.00 -8.24 2.46
N VAL A 212 22.06 -9.01 2.49
CA VAL A 212 22.88 -9.29 1.31
C VAL A 212 22.39 -10.60 0.71
N SER A 213 21.88 -10.54 -0.52
CA SER A 213 21.56 -11.75 -1.28
C SER A 213 22.82 -12.28 -1.94
N LEU A 214 23.17 -13.51 -1.61
CA LEU A 214 24.26 -14.25 -2.25
C LEU A 214 23.64 -15.28 -3.21
N PRO A 215 23.42 -14.94 -4.48
CA PRO A 215 22.78 -15.85 -5.43
C PRO A 215 23.68 -17.09 -5.63
N CYS A 216 23.10 -18.25 -5.40
CA CYS A 216 23.76 -19.53 -5.67
C CYS A 216 23.62 -19.86 -7.16
N VAL A 217 24.61 -19.45 -7.95
CA VAL A 217 24.69 -19.71 -9.38
C VAL A 217 25.97 -20.49 -9.64
N PRO A 218 25.90 -21.72 -10.19
CA PRO A 218 27.08 -22.54 -10.44
C PRO A 218 28.08 -21.87 -11.38
N ALA A 219 29.38 -22.04 -11.11
CA ALA A 219 30.44 -21.55 -11.99
C ALA A 219 30.23 -21.98 -13.44
N GLY A 220 30.48 -21.07 -14.36
CA GLY A 220 30.26 -21.29 -15.79
C GLY A 220 28.81 -21.18 -16.26
N THR A 221 27.90 -20.81 -15.38
CA THR A 221 26.50 -20.49 -15.71
C THR A 221 26.17 -19.04 -15.43
N THR A 222 25.13 -18.52 -16.08
CA THR A 222 24.62 -17.16 -15.89
C THR A 222 23.11 -17.25 -15.72
N LYS A 223 22.56 -16.51 -14.77
CA LYS A 223 21.12 -16.29 -14.68
C LYS A 223 20.77 -14.98 -15.33
N SER A 224 19.79 -15.03 -16.23
CA SER A 224 19.26 -13.85 -16.91
C SER A 224 17.75 -13.81 -16.80
N ASN A 225 17.19 -12.62 -16.84
CA ASN A 225 15.77 -12.35 -16.95
C ASN A 225 15.56 -11.33 -18.07
N ASP A 226 14.61 -11.60 -18.97
CA ASP A 226 14.28 -10.75 -20.12
C ASP A 226 15.50 -10.33 -20.97
N GLY A 227 16.49 -11.24 -21.09
CA GLY A 227 17.71 -11.00 -21.85
C GLY A 227 18.77 -10.17 -21.13
N VAL A 228 18.56 -9.83 -19.86
CA VAL A 228 19.54 -9.13 -19.02
C VAL A 228 20.16 -10.11 -18.04
N ASP A 229 21.49 -10.23 -18.07
CA ASP A 229 22.24 -11.05 -17.13
C ASP A 229 22.31 -10.33 -15.77
N TYR A 230 21.78 -10.95 -14.71
CA TYR A 230 21.78 -10.37 -13.37
C TYR A 230 22.68 -11.10 -12.37
N ALA A 231 23.11 -12.32 -12.67
CA ALA A 231 24.05 -13.06 -11.83
C ALA A 231 24.93 -13.99 -12.65
N GLN A 232 26.26 -13.86 -12.49
CA GLN A 232 27.24 -14.79 -13.02
C GLN A 232 27.62 -15.82 -11.97
N GLY A 233 27.72 -17.07 -12.36
CA GLY A 233 28.08 -18.15 -11.49
C GLY A 233 29.53 -18.07 -11.00
N ASN A 234 29.76 -18.51 -9.78
CA ASN A 234 31.07 -18.59 -9.14
C ASN A 234 31.11 -19.76 -8.16
N ASP A 235 32.31 -20.18 -7.76
CA ASP A 235 32.51 -21.31 -6.87
C ASP A 235 32.29 -20.96 -5.38
N VAL A 236 32.23 -19.68 -5.06
CA VAL A 236 32.18 -19.21 -3.67
C VAL A 236 30.76 -19.24 -3.10
N THR A 237 29.78 -18.73 -3.84
CA THR A 237 28.38 -18.62 -3.37
C THR A 237 27.60 -19.93 -3.50
N CYS A 238 28.11 -20.90 -4.27
CA CYS A 238 27.52 -22.23 -4.42
C CYS A 238 28.23 -23.31 -3.60
N ASP A 239 29.31 -22.97 -2.92
CA ASP A 239 29.99 -23.91 -2.01
C ASP A 239 29.23 -23.94 -0.68
N VAL A 240 28.29 -24.85 -0.59
CA VAL A 240 27.61 -25.22 0.66
C VAL A 240 28.46 -26.30 1.33
N ALA A 241 29.42 -25.89 2.15
CA ALA A 241 30.14 -26.78 3.04
C ALA A 241 29.27 -27.18 4.20
#